data_f9ab223f10f64c5930e7a18309e055fe
#
_entry.id   f9ab223f10f64c5930e7a18309e055fe
#
_cell.length_a   1.000
_cell.length_b   1.000
_cell.length_c   1.000
_cell.angle_alpha   90.00
_cell.angle_beta   90.00
_cell.angle_gamma   90.00
#
_symmetry.space_group_name_H-M   'P 1'
#
loop_
_entity.id
_entity.type
_entity.pdbx_description
1 polymer ?
#
loop_
_entity_poly.entity_id
_entity_poly.type
_entity_poly.pdbx_seq_one_letter_code
_entity_poly.pdbx_strand_id
1 'polypeptide(L)'
;MCRVPLIVVVDDDDALRNSLDDLLQSVGFRVQGFASAEAFLQAQPTPETACLLLDVRLPGMNGLELQRQLGVTHGRIPIIFITAYADDAMRAQALAAGAVAVLSKPCPEEDLLNAIEAALMPS
;
A
#
# COMPACT_ATOMS: atom_id res chain seq x y z
N MET A 1 -25.54 -1.18 -2.94
CA MET A 1 -24.88 -2.08 -1.99
C MET A 1 -23.39 -1.73 -1.88
N CYS A 2 -22.93 -1.40 -0.68
CA CYS A 2 -21.54 -1.01 -0.50
C CYS A 2 -20.66 -2.25 -0.36
N ARG A 3 -19.68 -2.38 -1.23
CA ARG A 3 -18.68 -3.42 -1.07
C ARG A 3 -17.68 -3.00 0.00
N VAL A 4 -17.23 -3.97 0.79
CA VAL A 4 -16.15 -3.74 1.74
C VAL A 4 -14.87 -3.48 0.95
N PRO A 5 -14.18 -2.35 1.19
CA PRO A 5 -12.94 -2.05 0.46
C PRO A 5 -11.88 -3.12 0.68
N LEU A 6 -11.14 -3.44 -0.39
CA LEU A 6 -10.00 -4.36 -0.32
C LEU A 6 -8.72 -3.57 -0.19
N ILE A 7 -8.00 -3.81 0.89
CA ILE A 7 -6.69 -3.22 1.14
C ILE A 7 -5.63 -4.29 0.87
N VAL A 8 -4.70 -3.98 -0.01
CA VAL A 8 -3.61 -4.91 -0.31
C VAL A 8 -2.35 -4.42 0.40
N VAL A 9 -1.63 -5.35 1.03
CA VAL A 9 -0.39 -5.05 1.75
C VAL A 9 0.75 -5.80 1.06
N VAL A 10 1.76 -5.06 0.61
CA VAL A 10 2.96 -5.65 0.01
C VAL A 10 4.16 -5.28 0.88
N ASP A 11 4.66 -6.25 1.63
CA ASP A 11 5.79 -6.08 2.54
C ASP A 11 6.40 -7.46 2.78
N ASP A 12 7.72 -7.54 2.80
CA ASP A 12 8.40 -8.82 3.02
C ASP A 12 8.46 -9.23 4.49
N ASP A 13 8.05 -8.37 5.40
CA ASP A 13 8.01 -8.67 6.83
C ASP A 13 6.70 -9.37 7.18
N ASP A 14 6.76 -10.67 7.47
CA ASP A 14 5.58 -11.47 7.81
C ASP A 14 4.86 -10.94 9.05
N ALA A 15 5.62 -10.54 10.06
CA ALA A 15 5.02 -10.04 11.31
C ALA A 15 4.24 -8.77 11.06
N LEU A 16 4.77 -7.86 10.27
CA LEU A 16 4.08 -6.62 9.92
C LEU A 16 2.83 -6.89 9.10
N ARG A 17 2.92 -7.77 8.08
CA ARG A 17 1.75 -8.13 7.29
C ARG A 17 0.63 -8.69 8.17
N ASN A 18 0.97 -9.59 9.10
CA ASN A 18 -0.01 -10.17 10.00
C ASN A 18 -0.63 -9.12 10.91
N SER A 19 0.16 -8.21 11.44
CA SER A 19 -0.34 -7.12 12.29
C SER A 19 -1.29 -6.20 11.53
N LEU A 20 -0.94 -5.84 10.30
CA LEU A 20 -1.79 -5.00 9.47
C LEU A 20 -3.08 -5.71 9.08
N ASP A 21 -2.99 -7.01 8.76
CA ASP A 21 -4.15 -7.81 8.43
C ASP A 21 -5.15 -7.81 9.60
N ASP A 22 -4.66 -8.09 10.82
CA ASP A 22 -5.50 -8.11 12.00
C ASP A 22 -6.14 -6.73 12.26
N LEU A 23 -5.33 -5.67 12.19
CA LEU A 23 -5.82 -4.31 12.42
C LEU A 23 -6.90 -3.93 11.42
N LEU A 24 -6.63 -4.13 10.14
CA LEU A 24 -7.53 -3.67 9.10
C LEU A 24 -8.82 -4.48 9.07
N GLN A 25 -8.75 -5.78 9.34
CA GLN A 25 -9.96 -6.58 9.48
C GLN A 25 -10.80 -6.14 10.66
N SER A 26 -10.15 -5.74 11.76
CA SER A 26 -10.87 -5.31 12.96
C SER A 26 -11.68 -4.03 12.73
N VAL A 27 -11.30 -3.21 11.76
CA VAL A 27 -12.04 -1.99 11.42
C VAL A 27 -12.93 -2.18 10.18
N GLY A 28 -13.06 -3.40 9.68
CA GLY A 28 -14.06 -3.73 8.67
C GLY A 28 -13.56 -3.83 7.24
N PHE A 29 -12.26 -3.79 7.00
CA PHE A 29 -11.71 -3.93 5.65
C PHE A 29 -11.44 -5.39 5.29
N ARG A 30 -11.46 -5.70 4.00
CA ARG A 30 -10.88 -6.94 3.49
C ARG A 30 -9.38 -6.70 3.26
N VAL A 31 -8.56 -7.70 3.51
CA VAL A 31 -7.10 -7.56 3.41
C VAL A 31 -6.51 -8.72 2.63
N GLN A 32 -5.56 -8.42 1.77
CA GLN A 32 -4.79 -9.43 1.05
C GLN A 32 -3.33 -9.02 1.11
N GLY A 33 -2.44 -9.96 1.49
CA GLY A 33 -1.03 -9.67 1.68
C GLY A 33 -0.14 -10.40 0.70
N PHE A 34 0.97 -9.77 0.32
CA PHE A 34 1.99 -10.34 -0.55
C PHE A 34 3.36 -10.04 0.02
N ALA A 35 4.30 -10.96 -0.14
CA ALA A 35 5.66 -10.82 0.37
C ALA A 35 6.58 -10.06 -0.58
N SER A 36 6.16 -9.85 -1.83
CA SER A 36 6.98 -9.17 -2.84
C SER A 36 6.10 -8.49 -3.86
N ALA A 37 6.69 -7.54 -4.58
CA ALA A 37 6.01 -6.87 -5.68
C ALA A 37 5.68 -7.84 -6.81
N GLU A 38 6.59 -8.77 -7.08
CA GLU A 38 6.38 -9.79 -8.12
C GLU A 38 5.19 -10.67 -7.79
N ALA A 39 5.05 -11.10 -6.53
CA ALA A 39 3.92 -11.91 -6.12
C ALA A 39 2.59 -11.18 -6.31
N PHE A 40 2.56 -9.89 -5.98
CA PHE A 40 1.38 -9.06 -6.21
C PHE A 40 1.02 -8.98 -7.69
N LEU A 41 2.01 -8.75 -8.54
CA LEU A 41 1.77 -8.66 -9.98
C LEU A 41 1.31 -9.98 -10.58
N GLN A 42 1.87 -11.11 -10.11
CA GLN A 42 1.46 -12.43 -10.57
C GLN A 42 0.01 -12.76 -10.20
N ALA A 43 -0.47 -12.22 -9.09
CA ALA A 43 -1.84 -12.43 -8.66
C ALA A 43 -2.85 -11.63 -9.50
N GLN A 44 -2.37 -10.80 -10.41
CA GLN A 44 -3.19 -9.95 -11.28
C GLN A 44 -4.09 -9.03 -10.45
N PRO A 45 -3.57 -7.87 -10.03
CA PRO A 45 -4.33 -6.94 -9.20
C PRO A 45 -5.71 -6.67 -9.79
N THR A 46 -6.73 -6.75 -8.96
CA THR A 46 -8.10 -6.59 -9.41
C THR A 46 -8.55 -5.13 -9.35
N PRO A 47 -9.56 -4.74 -10.14
CA PRO A 47 -10.15 -3.41 -10.00
C PRO A 47 -10.75 -3.17 -8.62
N GLU A 48 -10.95 -4.23 -7.83
CA GLU A 48 -11.48 -4.12 -6.48
C GLU A 48 -10.48 -3.58 -5.47
N THR A 49 -9.18 -3.54 -5.80
CA THR A 49 -8.17 -3.02 -4.89
C THR A 49 -8.43 -1.53 -4.63
N ALA A 50 -8.84 -1.22 -3.42
CA ALA A 50 -9.21 0.15 -3.05
C ALA A 50 -8.00 0.95 -2.60
N CYS A 51 -6.98 0.27 -2.03
CA CYS A 51 -5.79 0.93 -1.53
C CYS A 51 -4.65 -0.09 -1.43
N LEU A 52 -3.44 0.35 -1.73
CA LEU A 52 -2.24 -0.49 -1.65
C LEU A 52 -1.30 0.09 -0.60
N LEU A 53 -0.99 -0.71 0.42
CA LEU A 53 0.03 -0.38 1.40
C LEU A 53 1.33 -1.05 0.96
N LEU A 54 2.37 -0.27 0.75
CA LEU A 54 3.54 -0.72 0.02
C LEU A 54 4.82 -0.29 0.71
N ASP A 55 5.74 -1.25 0.94
CA ASP A 55 7.08 -0.91 1.40
C ASP A 55 7.97 -0.61 0.19
N VAL A 56 8.89 0.32 0.36
CA VAL A 56 9.88 0.64 -0.67
C VAL A 56 10.94 -0.45 -0.76
N ARG A 57 11.40 -0.93 0.38
CA ARG A 57 12.48 -1.94 0.43
C ARG A 57 11.92 -3.34 0.35
N LEU A 58 11.88 -3.87 -0.86
CA LEU A 58 11.41 -5.23 -1.13
C LEU A 58 12.50 -6.00 -1.87
N PRO A 59 12.59 -7.33 -1.66
CA PRO A 59 13.52 -8.12 -2.48
C PRO A 59 13.09 -8.09 -3.95
N GLY A 60 14.03 -7.99 -4.85
CA GLY A 60 13.72 -7.89 -6.28
C GLY A 60 13.22 -6.50 -6.65
N MET A 61 12.03 -6.41 -7.22
CA MET A 61 11.42 -5.12 -7.58
C MET A 61 11.09 -4.33 -6.32
N ASN A 62 11.57 -3.10 -6.22
CA ASN A 62 11.25 -2.26 -5.05
C ASN A 62 9.89 -1.60 -5.21
N GLY A 63 9.43 -0.94 -4.12
CA GLY A 63 8.10 -0.33 -4.11
C GLY A 63 7.92 0.81 -5.10
N LEU A 64 8.97 1.61 -5.33
CA LEU A 64 8.88 2.70 -6.29
C LEU A 64 8.79 2.19 -7.72
N GLU A 65 9.47 1.10 -8.02
CA GLU A 65 9.35 0.45 -9.33
C GLU A 65 7.96 -0.12 -9.53
N LEU A 66 7.40 -0.74 -8.50
CA LEU A 66 6.04 -1.26 -8.56
C LEU A 66 5.03 -0.14 -8.79
N GLN A 67 5.18 0.99 -8.09
CA GLN A 67 4.32 2.14 -8.28
C GLN A 67 4.32 2.59 -9.73
N ARG A 68 5.50 2.70 -10.32
CA ARG A 68 5.65 3.13 -11.71
C ARG A 68 4.96 2.16 -12.67
N GLN A 69 5.15 0.86 -12.43
CA GLN A 69 4.57 -0.17 -13.29
C GLN A 69 3.05 -0.19 -13.20
N LEU A 70 2.51 -0.02 -12.00
CA LEU A 70 1.05 0.03 -11.81
C LEU A 70 0.44 1.25 -12.49
N GLY A 71 1.13 2.37 -12.48
CA GLY A 71 0.66 3.56 -13.17
C GLY A 71 0.51 3.36 -14.67
N VAL A 72 1.33 2.50 -15.25
CA VAL A 72 1.26 2.19 -16.68
C VAL A 72 0.19 1.15 -16.98
N THR A 73 0.07 0.10 -16.13
CA THR A 73 -0.72 -1.10 -16.47
C THR A 73 -2.09 -1.14 -15.82
N HIS A 74 -2.27 -0.55 -14.64
CA HIS A 74 -3.49 -0.70 -13.84
C HIS A 74 -4.15 0.61 -13.46
N GLY A 75 -3.66 1.73 -14.01
CA GLY A 75 -4.26 3.02 -13.75
C GLY A 75 -4.03 3.49 -12.32
N ARG A 76 -5.09 3.98 -11.67
CA ARG A 76 -4.95 4.69 -10.41
C ARG A 76 -5.36 3.86 -9.22
N ILE A 77 -4.45 3.01 -8.76
CA ILE A 77 -4.63 2.38 -7.45
C ILE A 77 -4.02 3.35 -6.42
N PRO A 78 -4.79 3.81 -5.42
CA PRO A 78 -4.21 4.66 -4.37
C PRO A 78 -3.12 3.92 -3.63
N ILE A 79 -1.93 4.52 -3.51
CA ILE A 79 -0.77 3.90 -2.88
C ILE A 79 -0.37 4.69 -1.65
N ILE A 80 -0.19 3.99 -0.54
CA ILE A 80 0.38 4.53 0.69
C ILE A 80 1.67 3.77 0.95
N PHE A 81 2.79 4.48 0.97
CA PHE A 81 4.06 3.85 1.31
C PHE A 81 4.24 3.81 2.83
N ILE A 82 4.71 2.68 3.34
CA ILE A 82 5.09 2.50 4.74
C ILE A 82 6.49 1.94 4.73
N THR A 83 7.48 2.72 5.16
CA THR A 83 8.87 2.30 5.06
C THR A 83 9.70 2.82 6.23
N ALA A 84 10.72 2.02 6.61
CA ALA A 84 11.69 2.45 7.60
C ALA A 84 12.71 3.45 7.04
N TYR A 85 12.72 3.65 5.73
CA TYR A 85 13.74 4.41 5.02
C TYR A 85 13.16 5.61 4.27
N ALA A 86 12.16 6.26 4.88
CA ALA A 86 11.54 7.44 4.28
C ALA A 86 12.44 8.65 4.44
N ASP A 87 13.20 9.00 3.40
CA ASP A 87 13.93 10.25 3.35
C ASP A 87 13.20 11.26 2.44
N ASP A 88 13.69 12.50 2.43
CA ASP A 88 13.01 13.56 1.68
C ASP A 88 12.98 13.29 0.18
N ALA A 89 14.06 12.75 -0.37
CA ALA A 89 14.14 12.45 -1.80
C ALA A 89 13.16 11.36 -2.19
N MET A 90 13.11 10.27 -1.41
CA MET A 90 12.17 9.18 -1.64
C MET A 90 10.72 9.66 -1.52
N ARG A 91 10.45 10.44 -0.48
CA ARG A 91 9.10 10.99 -0.24
C ARG A 91 8.64 11.85 -1.39
N ALA A 92 9.50 12.75 -1.85
CA ALA A 92 9.19 13.64 -2.96
C ALA A 92 8.94 12.83 -4.24
N GLN A 93 9.76 11.82 -4.51
CA GLN A 93 9.60 10.97 -5.69
C GLN A 93 8.28 10.20 -5.66
N ALA A 94 7.95 9.60 -4.52
CA ALA A 94 6.71 8.83 -4.37
C ALA A 94 5.48 9.72 -4.53
N LEU A 95 5.47 10.88 -3.91
CA LEU A 95 4.34 11.80 -3.99
C LEU A 95 4.19 12.39 -5.40
N ALA A 96 5.31 12.71 -6.06
CA ALA A 96 5.27 13.20 -7.43
C ALA A 96 4.73 12.17 -8.41
N ALA A 97 4.92 10.89 -8.11
CA ALA A 97 4.39 9.78 -8.92
C ALA A 97 2.94 9.42 -8.56
N GLY A 98 2.31 10.13 -7.61
CA GLY A 98 0.91 9.97 -7.30
C GLY A 98 0.57 9.24 -6.01
N ALA A 99 1.55 8.93 -5.15
CA ALA A 99 1.24 8.30 -3.87
C ALA A 99 0.37 9.23 -3.01
N VAL A 100 -0.56 8.62 -2.27
CA VAL A 100 -1.43 9.37 -1.37
C VAL A 100 -0.66 9.87 -0.16
N ALA A 101 0.22 9.03 0.37
CA ALA A 101 1.00 9.36 1.56
C ALA A 101 2.25 8.50 1.64
N VAL A 102 3.22 8.97 2.42
CA VAL A 102 4.42 8.20 2.77
C VAL A 102 4.55 8.24 4.27
N LEU A 103 4.46 7.06 4.90
CA LEU A 103 4.51 6.93 6.35
C LEU A 103 5.81 6.23 6.75
N SER A 104 6.39 6.66 7.87
CA SER A 104 7.64 6.08 8.38
C SER A 104 7.33 4.99 9.40
N LYS A 105 8.08 3.89 9.34
CA LYS A 105 8.01 2.85 10.37
C LYS A 105 8.80 3.29 11.61
N PRO A 106 8.31 3.00 12.82
CA PRO A 106 6.99 2.43 13.13
C PRO A 106 5.89 3.45 12.91
N CYS A 107 4.76 2.99 12.36
CA CYS A 107 3.66 3.87 12.02
C CYS A 107 2.53 3.67 13.03
N PRO A 108 2.09 4.74 13.74
CA PRO A 108 0.94 4.63 14.63
C PRO A 108 -0.32 4.22 13.85
N GLU A 109 -1.15 3.38 14.48
CA GLU A 109 -2.38 2.91 13.85
C GLU A 109 -3.27 4.06 13.38
N GLU A 110 -3.37 5.11 14.19
CA GLU A 110 -4.18 6.27 13.85
C GLU A 110 -3.73 6.93 12.55
N ASP A 111 -2.41 7.11 12.38
CA ASP A 111 -1.87 7.72 11.17
C ASP A 111 -2.16 6.85 9.95
N LEU A 112 -2.01 5.54 10.10
CA LEU A 112 -2.28 4.61 9.02
C LEU A 112 -3.75 4.63 8.62
N LEU A 113 -4.65 4.58 9.60
CA LEU A 113 -6.09 4.58 9.32
C LEU A 113 -6.54 5.89 8.70
N ASN A 114 -5.98 7.02 9.15
CA ASN A 114 -6.28 8.32 8.56
C ASN A 114 -5.83 8.38 7.09
N ALA A 115 -4.66 7.83 6.79
CA ALA A 115 -4.16 7.80 5.42
C ALA A 115 -5.03 6.93 4.52
N ILE A 116 -5.47 5.78 5.02
CA ILE A 116 -6.36 4.89 4.26
C ILE A 116 -7.70 5.58 4.00
N GLU A 117 -8.27 6.22 5.02
CA GLU A 117 -9.53 6.96 4.82
C GLU A 117 -9.39 8.04 3.76
N ALA A 118 -8.28 8.77 3.77
CA ALA A 118 -8.01 9.79 2.75
C ALA A 118 -7.91 9.16 1.36
N ALA A 119 -7.29 7.97 1.25
CA ALA A 119 -7.15 7.27 -0.02
C ALA A 119 -8.49 6.78 -0.57
N LEU A 120 -9.43 6.46 0.31
CA LEU A 120 -10.73 5.94 -0.08
C LEU A 120 -11.75 7.02 -0.38
N MET A 121 -11.45 8.27 -0.05
CA MET A 121 -12.37 9.37 -0.32
C MET A 121 -12.37 9.71 -1.80
N PRO A 122 -13.54 9.93 -2.40
CA PRO A 122 -13.57 10.41 -3.79
C PRO A 122 -12.97 11.81 -3.87
N SER A 123 -12.13 12.02 -4.86
CA SER A 123 -11.49 13.32 -5.08
C SER A 123 -12.39 14.25 -5.89
#